data_44e2747732ceb758595adeaa7b1a0095
#
_entry.id   44e2747732ceb758595adeaa7b1a0095
#
_cell.length_a   1.000
_cell.length_b   1.000
_cell.length_c   1.000
_cell.angle_alpha   90.00
_cell.angle_beta   90.00
_cell.angle_gamma   90.00
#
_symmetry.space_group_name_H-M   'P 1'
#
loop_
_entity.id
_entity.type
_entity.pdbx_description
1 polymer ?
#
loop_
_entity_poly.entity_id
_entity_poly.type
_entity_poly.pdbx_seq_one_letter_code
_entity_poly.pdbx_strand_id
1 'polypeptide(L)'
;MTAINHPHTSSQTLIVAGSYSEYLNWRKNNPSIRSCKYVDRLEEIQGINGFFANIILYGDYQHNPVYNTARMRELLAEMDSPFRSYVR
;
A
#
# COMPACT_ATOMS: atom_id res chain seq x y z
N MET A 1 12.65 -23.31 11.45
CA MET A 1 12.33 -22.81 11.18
C MET A 1 11.62 -22.36 10.81
N THR A 2 11.53 -22.07 10.70
CA THR A 2 11.07 -21.54 10.42
C THR A 2 10.49 -20.93 9.85
N ALA A 3 10.33 -20.70 9.71
CA ALA A 3 9.92 -20.07 9.30
C ALA A 3 9.42 -19.71 8.65
N ILE A 4 9.40 -19.74 8.56
CA ILE A 4 9.06 -19.36 7.89
C ILE A 4 8.27 -18.86 7.46
N ASN A 5 8.14 -18.56 7.58
CA ASN A 5 7.50 -18.00 7.29
C ASN A 5 7.08 -17.48 6.58
N HIS A 6 6.90 -17.33 6.27
CA HIS A 6 6.63 -16.75 5.54
C HIS A 6 5.97 -15.93 5.26
N PRO A 7 6.05 -15.75 5.46
CA PRO A 7 5.34 -14.62 5.40
C PRO A 7 5.16 -13.82 4.33
N HIS A 8 5.89 -13.77 3.82
CA HIS A 8 5.73 -13.19 2.68
C HIS A 8 4.43 -13.11 2.21
N THR A 9 3.81 -13.80 2.68
CA THR A 9 2.49 -13.92 2.29
C THR A 9 1.61 -12.91 2.86
N SER A 10 2.08 -12.21 3.85
CA SER A 10 1.25 -11.18 4.44
C SER A 10 1.15 -10.00 3.51
N SER A 11 -0.06 -9.50 3.36
CA SER A 11 -0.31 -8.29 2.60
C SER A 11 0.30 -7.11 3.31
N GLN A 12 0.92 -6.24 2.55
CA GLN A 12 1.42 -4.99 3.07
C GLN A 12 0.42 -3.89 2.75
N THR A 13 0.12 -3.05 3.71
CA THR A 13 -0.79 -1.92 3.51
C THR A 13 0.04 -0.66 3.31
N LEU A 14 -0.17 -0.04 2.16
CA LEU A 14 0.54 1.19 1.79
C LEU A 14 -0.43 2.35 1.87
N ILE A 15 -0.05 3.39 2.59
CA ILE A 15 -0.91 4.54 2.77
C ILE A 15 -0.39 5.68 1.90
N VAL A 16 -1.23 6.11 0.98
CA VAL A 16 -0.94 7.24 0.11
C VAL A 16 -1.76 8.41 0.63
N ALA A 17 -1.14 9.23 1.45
CA ALA A 17 -1.78 10.41 2.01
C ALA A 17 -1.11 11.64 1.42
N GLY A 18 -1.74 12.79 1.57
CA GLY A 18 -1.20 14.03 1.04
C GLY A 18 0.01 14.54 1.80
N SER A 19 0.18 14.07 3.04
CA SER A 19 1.33 14.46 3.86
C SER A 19 1.54 13.39 4.93
N TYR A 20 2.72 13.42 5.53
CA TYR A 20 3.02 12.53 6.64
C TYR A 20 2.09 12.77 7.83
N SER A 21 1.71 14.00 8.03
CA SER A 21 0.77 14.37 9.09
C SER A 21 -0.59 13.69 8.89
N GLU A 22 -1.07 13.66 7.66
CA GLU A 22 -2.31 12.95 7.34
C GLU A 22 -2.18 11.45 7.58
N TYR A 23 -1.01 10.90 7.22
CA TYR A 23 -0.76 9.49 7.48
C TYR A 23 -0.83 9.19 8.97
N LEU A 24 -0.24 10.03 9.81
CA LEU A 24 -0.29 9.83 11.25
C LEU A 24 -1.72 9.88 11.77
N ASN A 25 -2.53 10.78 11.22
CA ASN A 25 -3.94 10.85 11.58
C ASN A 25 -4.69 9.57 11.20
N TRP A 26 -4.40 9.06 10.00
CA TRP A 26 -5.01 7.80 9.56
C TRP A 26 -4.62 6.66 10.50
N ARG A 27 -3.35 6.60 10.85
CA ARG A 27 -2.83 5.53 11.69
C ARG A 27 -3.45 5.58 13.10
N LYS A 28 -3.65 6.77 13.61
CA LYS A 28 -4.26 6.96 14.90
C LYS A 28 -5.69 6.40 14.92
N ASN A 29 -6.40 6.52 13.81
CA ASN A 29 -7.78 6.07 13.70
C ASN A 29 -7.89 4.61 13.25
N ASN A 30 -6.77 3.96 12.98
CA ASN A 30 -6.74 2.56 12.52
C ASN A 30 -5.68 1.77 13.27
N PRO A 31 -5.75 1.73 14.60
CA PRO A 31 -4.67 1.13 15.39
C PRO A 31 -4.57 -0.38 15.25
N SER A 32 -5.61 -1.02 14.76
CA SER A 32 -5.60 -2.48 14.59
C SER A 32 -4.81 -2.92 13.35
N ILE A 33 -4.54 -2.00 12.44
CA ILE A 33 -3.79 -2.32 11.23
C ILE A 33 -2.31 -2.13 11.53
N ARG A 34 -1.59 -3.24 11.67
CA ARG A 34 -0.21 -3.19 12.13
C ARG A 34 0.80 -3.05 11.03
N SER A 35 0.59 -3.73 9.92
CA SER A 35 1.56 -3.75 8.85
C SER A 35 1.20 -2.68 7.83
N CYS A 36 1.52 -1.44 8.13
CA CYS A 36 1.23 -0.33 7.23
C CYS A 36 2.44 0.59 7.12
N LYS A 37 2.51 1.27 5.99
CA LYS A 37 3.64 2.12 5.68
C LYS A 37 3.17 3.32 4.87
N TYR A 38 3.63 4.50 5.23
CA TYR A 38 3.42 5.70 4.42
C TYR A 38 4.39 5.68 3.25
N VAL A 39 3.89 5.95 2.05
CA VAL A 39 4.74 5.99 0.86
C VAL A 39 4.52 7.32 0.14
N ASP A 40 5.62 7.92 -0.30
CA ASP A 40 5.58 9.16 -1.05
C ASP A 40 6.66 9.23 -2.14
N ARG A 41 7.38 8.12 -2.37
CA ARG A 41 8.43 8.08 -3.37
C ARG A 41 8.32 6.83 -4.22
N LEU A 42 8.69 6.98 -5.49
CA LEU A 42 8.59 5.89 -6.46
C LEU A 42 9.40 4.66 -6.03
N GLU A 43 10.56 4.86 -5.46
CA GLU A 43 11.41 3.74 -5.02
C GLU A 43 10.70 2.85 -4.03
N GLU A 44 9.80 3.40 -3.26
CA GLU A 44 9.11 2.65 -2.22
C GLU A 44 8.08 1.68 -2.77
N ILE A 45 7.66 1.88 -4.02
CA ILE A 45 6.62 1.04 -4.61
C ILE A 45 7.09 0.21 -5.80
N GLN A 46 8.31 0.43 -6.27
CA GLN A 46 8.76 -0.25 -7.49
C GLN A 46 8.82 -1.77 -7.36
N GLY A 47 9.22 -2.27 -6.22
CA GLY A 47 9.33 -3.71 -6.01
C GLY A 47 8.10 -4.36 -5.43
N ILE A 48 7.02 -3.63 -5.27
CA ILE A 48 5.81 -4.14 -4.65
C ILE A 48 5.02 -5.01 -5.64
N ASN A 49 4.54 -6.15 -5.15
CA ASN A 49 3.65 -6.99 -5.92
C ASN A 49 2.21 -6.56 -5.62
N GLY A 50 1.54 -5.99 -6.62
CA GLY A 50 0.20 -5.45 -6.45
C GLY A 50 -0.86 -6.47 -6.06
N PHE A 51 -0.61 -7.75 -6.33
CA PHE A 51 -1.56 -8.79 -5.92
C PHE A 51 -1.56 -9.02 -4.41
N PHE A 52 -0.51 -8.61 -3.73
CA PHE A 52 -0.38 -8.82 -2.29
C PHE A 52 -0.31 -7.53 -1.49
N ALA A 53 -0.49 -6.41 -2.15
CA ALA A 53 -0.46 -5.12 -1.47
C ALA A 53 -1.86 -4.53 -1.38
N ASN A 54 -2.11 -3.78 -0.32
CA ASN A 54 -3.33 -2.99 -0.20
C ASN A 54 -2.92 -1.53 -0.20
N ILE A 55 -3.57 -0.75 -1.05
CA ILE A 55 -3.27 0.67 -1.15
C ILE A 55 -4.47 1.45 -0.64
N ILE A 56 -4.24 2.31 0.32
CA ILE A 56 -5.27 3.17 0.89
C ILE A 56 -4.96 4.61 0.51
N LEU A 57 -5.92 5.24 -0.15
CA LEU A 57 -5.81 6.64 -0.54
C LEU A 57 -6.53 7.46 0.53
N TYR A 58 -5.82 8.37 1.17
CA TYR A 58 -6.35 9.08 2.32
C TYR A 58 -6.04 10.59 2.24
N GLY A 59 -7.01 11.38 2.65
CA GLY A 59 -6.82 12.83 2.70
C GLY A 59 -6.55 13.41 1.32
N ASP A 60 -5.59 14.30 1.25
CA ASP A 60 -5.20 14.94 -0.01
C ASP A 60 -4.23 14.08 -0.81
N TYR A 61 -4.52 12.79 -0.94
CA TYR A 61 -3.63 11.83 -1.58
C TYR A 61 -3.20 12.25 -2.99
N GLN A 62 -4.01 13.04 -3.67
CA GLN A 62 -3.70 13.51 -5.02
C GLN A 62 -2.47 14.42 -5.04
N HIS A 63 -2.11 14.99 -3.90
CA HIS A 63 -0.91 15.82 -3.77
C HIS A 63 0.33 15.00 -3.45
N ASN A 64 0.17 13.72 -3.20
CA ASN A 64 1.30 12.85 -2.94
C ASN A 64 2.00 12.56 -4.27
N PRO A 65 3.31 12.83 -4.37
CA PRO A 65 4.00 12.64 -5.66
C PRO A 65 3.94 11.23 -6.17
N VAL A 66 3.86 10.22 -5.29
CA VAL A 66 3.82 8.84 -5.76
C VAL A 66 2.49 8.48 -6.42
N TYR A 67 1.44 9.20 -6.09
CA TYR A 67 0.12 8.91 -6.65
C TYR A 67 0.09 9.13 -8.16
N ASN A 68 0.89 10.07 -8.65
CA ASN A 68 0.86 10.45 -10.07
C ASN A 68 1.89 9.70 -10.91
N THR A 69 2.42 8.61 -10.41
CA THR A 69 3.39 7.81 -11.15
C THR A 69 2.69 6.71 -11.94
N ALA A 70 3.32 6.28 -13.03
CA ALA A 70 2.81 5.16 -13.82
C ALA A 70 2.78 3.88 -12.97
N ARG A 71 3.77 3.71 -12.11
CA ARG A 71 3.81 2.51 -11.25
C ARG A 71 2.60 2.45 -10.32
N MET A 72 2.19 3.60 -9.77
CA MET A 72 1.01 3.63 -8.91
C MET A 72 -0.24 3.22 -9.70
N ARG A 73 -0.37 3.68 -10.94
CA ARG A 73 -1.50 3.29 -11.77
C ARG A 73 -1.52 1.79 -12.03
N GLU A 74 -0.33 1.20 -12.22
CA GLU A 74 -0.24 -0.24 -12.39
C GLU A 74 -0.69 -0.99 -11.14
N LEU A 75 -0.24 -0.53 -9.98
CA LEU A 75 -0.61 -1.16 -8.72
C LEU A 75 -2.10 -1.07 -8.46
N LEU A 76 -2.69 0.08 -8.72
CA LEU A 76 -4.13 0.26 -8.52
C LEU A 76 -4.93 -0.63 -9.47
N ALA A 77 -4.45 -0.77 -10.70
CA ALA A 77 -5.10 -1.67 -11.67
C ALA A 77 -5.00 -3.13 -11.22
N GLU A 78 -3.85 -3.51 -10.65
CA GLU A 78 -3.68 -4.87 -10.14
C GLU A 78 -4.61 -5.15 -8.95
N MET A 79 -4.81 -4.15 -8.11
CA MET A 79 -5.73 -4.28 -6.99
C MET A 79 -7.16 -4.54 -7.45
N ASP A 80 -7.56 -3.96 -8.58
CA ASP A 80 -8.90 -4.11 -9.11
C ASP A 80 -9.04 -5.34 -10.02
N SER A 81 -7.96 -6.10 -10.21
CA SER A 81 -7.98 -7.25 -11.09
C SER A 81 -8.85 -8.36 -10.52
N PRO A 82 -9.70 -9.01 -11.33
CA PRO A 82 -10.50 -10.14 -10.84
C PRO A 82 -9.63 -11.32 -10.43
N PHE A 83 -8.43 -11.44 -11.00
CA PHE A 83 -7.52 -12.52 -10.61
C PHE A 83 -7.04 -12.40 -9.18
N ARG A 84 -7.06 -11.20 -8.65
CA ARG A 84 -6.62 -10.99 -7.28
C ARG A 84 -7.42 -11.81 -6.28
N SER A 85 -8.71 -12.00 -6.56
CA SER A 85 -9.57 -12.77 -5.68
C SER A 85 -9.11 -14.21 -5.52
N TYR A 86 -8.45 -14.75 -6.53
CA TYR A 86 -8.03 -16.14 -6.51
C TYR A 86 -6.70 -16.34 -5.82
N VAL A 87 -5.98 -15.29 -5.60
CA VAL A 87 -4.66 -15.34 -4.99
C VAL A 87 -4.74 -15.33 -3.48
N ARG A 88 -5.86 -14.89 -2.96
CA ARG A 88 -6.04 -14.70 -1.53
C ARG A 88 -6.20 -16.03 -0.77
#